data_234423651c97b131417661a8998033c8
#
_entry.id   234423651c97b131417661a8998033c8
#
_cell.length_a   1.000
_cell.length_b   1.000
_cell.length_c   1.000
_cell.angle_alpha   90.00
_cell.angle_beta   90.00
_cell.angle_gamma   90.00
#
_symmetry.space_group_name_H-M   'P 1'
#
loop_
_entity.id
_entity.type
_entity.pdbx_description
1 polymer ?
#
loop_
_entity_poly.entity_id
_entity_poly.type
_entity_poly.pdbx_seq_one_letter_code
_entity_poly.pdbx_strand_id
1 'polypeptide(L)'
;MLVDKLLEETNLSCEVFKGQLTEEQCKGNIENFIVSVPIPLGICGPIDIKGEFARGTFVVPMATEEGTLLASYSRGCKIMNECNGVETFIYGDYFLRAGQFMVNNLSDAKKLFAWCKEHEEEIEKSINESDRFIKVIEIGYDIIGTSIIVSLKLDTGDAMGSNMSSKAADVLADYIYKHNKDLIKQHIAPWPEDKKYIPSRQKGKKVVARVVLERETLTRIARVSLEMLDNFINSYKNLIALHGGYSLNVHVANGMAALFQALGQDIAYIGECSQAIVDSNFIDKNHLEVSLTLPSLIIGTVGAGTGLPAFRTTLSMIDCYGTGKSKKLAEIMTAVILAGEISCCCAQCAMEFVSAHETMGKNDPLKITK
;
A
#
# COMPACT_ATOMS: atom_id res chain seq x y z
N MET A 1 -26.82 -24.96 -4.08
CA MET A 1 -26.99 -25.68 -5.38
C MET A 1 -25.66 -25.98 -6.09
N LEU A 2 -24.90 -25.01 -6.60
CA LEU A 2 -23.61 -25.30 -7.29
C LEU A 2 -22.53 -25.72 -6.29
N VAL A 3 -22.48 -25.07 -5.16
CA VAL A 3 -21.52 -25.33 -4.06
C VAL A 3 -21.79 -26.65 -3.38
N ASP A 4 -23.05 -26.95 -3.05
CA ASP A 4 -23.43 -28.22 -2.43
C ASP A 4 -23.00 -29.40 -3.31
N LYS A 5 -23.21 -29.29 -4.62
CA LYS A 5 -22.78 -30.31 -5.58
C LYS A 5 -21.25 -30.47 -5.60
N LEU A 6 -20.49 -29.36 -5.58
CA LEU A 6 -19.02 -29.39 -5.55
C LEU A 6 -18.50 -30.04 -4.26
N LEU A 7 -19.11 -29.74 -3.11
CA LEU A 7 -18.74 -30.31 -1.82
C LEU A 7 -19.06 -31.81 -1.76
N GLU A 8 -20.21 -32.24 -2.30
CA GLU A 8 -20.56 -33.65 -2.42
C GLU A 8 -19.58 -34.41 -3.31
N GLU A 9 -19.26 -33.86 -4.51
CA GLU A 9 -18.31 -34.46 -5.46
C GLU A 9 -16.89 -34.57 -4.91
N THR A 10 -16.45 -33.64 -4.06
CA THR A 10 -15.11 -33.61 -3.46
C THR A 10 -15.04 -34.23 -2.06
N ASN A 11 -16.18 -34.65 -1.49
CA ASN A 11 -16.30 -35.15 -0.12
C ASN A 11 -15.70 -34.19 0.93
N LEU A 12 -15.86 -32.89 0.71
CA LEU A 12 -15.41 -31.83 1.61
C LEU A 12 -16.56 -31.29 2.48
N SER A 13 -16.25 -30.85 3.68
CA SER A 13 -17.23 -30.26 4.61
C SER A 13 -16.96 -28.78 4.84
N CYS A 14 -17.99 -27.95 4.72
CA CYS A 14 -17.93 -26.53 5.09
C CYS A 14 -17.91 -26.28 6.61
N GLU A 15 -17.96 -27.31 7.46
CA GLU A 15 -18.03 -27.14 8.91
C GLU A 15 -16.83 -26.40 9.50
N VAL A 16 -15.65 -26.56 8.90
CA VAL A 16 -14.39 -25.84 9.27
C VAL A 16 -14.56 -24.31 9.16
N PHE A 17 -15.50 -23.85 8.35
CA PHE A 17 -15.73 -22.43 8.07
C PHE A 17 -16.94 -21.83 8.79
N LYS A 18 -17.63 -22.61 9.64
CA LYS A 18 -18.81 -22.11 10.39
C LYS A 18 -18.43 -20.99 11.37
N GLY A 19 -19.33 -20.00 11.50
CA GLY A 19 -19.17 -18.89 12.45
C GLY A 19 -18.44 -17.67 11.91
N GLN A 20 -18.19 -17.61 10.59
CA GLN A 20 -17.53 -16.49 9.93
C GLN A 20 -18.54 -15.50 9.33
N LEU A 21 -18.21 -14.81 8.26
CA LEU A 21 -19.12 -13.84 7.63
C LEU A 21 -20.35 -14.52 7.01
N THR A 22 -21.46 -13.81 7.02
CA THR A 22 -22.69 -14.23 6.33
C THR A 22 -22.74 -13.63 4.92
N GLU A 23 -23.57 -14.23 4.04
CA GLU A 23 -23.80 -13.70 2.69
C GLU A 23 -24.30 -12.24 2.73
N GLU A 24 -25.19 -11.90 3.67
CA GLU A 24 -25.71 -10.54 3.84
C GLU A 24 -24.60 -9.54 4.22
N GLN A 25 -23.69 -9.92 5.10
CA GLN A 25 -22.54 -9.08 5.48
C GLN A 25 -21.57 -8.86 4.33
N CYS A 26 -21.50 -9.81 3.39
CA CYS A 26 -20.61 -9.76 2.23
C CYS A 26 -21.25 -9.13 0.99
N LYS A 27 -22.54 -8.77 1.05
CA LYS A 27 -23.25 -8.17 -0.09
C LYS A 27 -22.58 -6.88 -0.56
N GLY A 28 -22.22 -6.86 -1.84
CA GLY A 28 -21.48 -5.76 -2.46
C GLY A 28 -19.95 -5.83 -2.32
N ASN A 29 -19.42 -6.87 -1.62
CA ASN A 29 -17.99 -7.16 -1.56
C ASN A 29 -17.60 -8.36 -2.42
N ILE A 30 -18.50 -9.33 -2.56
CA ILE A 30 -18.28 -10.55 -3.36
C ILE A 30 -19.61 -11.07 -3.91
N GLU A 31 -19.57 -11.60 -5.13
CA GLU A 31 -20.67 -12.32 -5.77
C GLU A 31 -20.50 -13.83 -5.55
N ASN A 32 -21.61 -14.57 -5.57
CA ASN A 32 -21.62 -16.03 -5.39
C ASN A 32 -20.88 -16.47 -4.10
N PHE A 33 -21.14 -15.75 -3.02
CA PHE A 33 -20.51 -16.05 -1.71
C PHE A 33 -20.78 -17.49 -1.27
N ILE A 34 -19.76 -18.16 -0.79
CA ILE A 34 -19.81 -19.52 -0.26
C ILE A 34 -19.52 -19.49 1.24
N VAL A 35 -18.35 -18.95 1.59
CA VAL A 35 -17.80 -18.97 2.95
C VAL A 35 -16.58 -18.03 3.04
N SER A 36 -16.21 -17.63 4.24
CA SER A 36 -14.97 -16.89 4.49
C SER A 36 -13.80 -17.84 4.72
N VAL A 37 -12.62 -17.48 4.20
CA VAL A 37 -11.38 -18.17 4.53
C VAL A 37 -10.72 -17.48 5.73
N PRO A 38 -10.46 -18.18 6.85
CA PRO A 38 -9.81 -17.60 8.01
C PRO A 38 -8.32 -17.40 7.76
N ILE A 39 -7.80 -16.22 8.13
CA ILE A 39 -6.37 -15.92 8.15
C ILE A 39 -6.00 -15.59 9.60
N PRO A 40 -4.92 -16.17 10.17
CA PRO A 40 -4.50 -15.89 11.54
C PRO A 40 -4.23 -14.39 11.74
N LEU A 41 -4.83 -13.80 12.78
CA LEU A 41 -4.66 -12.41 13.16
C LEU A 41 -3.88 -12.33 14.47
N GLY A 42 -2.84 -11.55 14.48
CA GLY A 42 -2.07 -11.21 15.66
C GLY A 42 -1.85 -9.70 15.80
N ILE A 43 -1.02 -9.31 16.75
CA ILE A 43 -0.72 -7.90 17.02
C ILE A 43 0.79 -7.67 17.02
N CYS A 44 1.19 -6.49 16.52
CA CYS A 44 2.55 -5.98 16.51
C CYS A 44 2.64 -4.71 17.39
N GLY A 45 3.77 -4.47 17.98
CA GLY A 45 4.03 -3.30 18.80
C GLY A 45 4.18 -3.64 20.30
N PRO A 46 3.99 -2.67 21.22
CA PRO A 46 3.62 -1.27 20.97
C PRO A 46 4.65 -0.52 20.10
N ILE A 47 4.19 0.53 19.40
CA ILE A 47 5.04 1.43 18.63
C ILE A 47 4.68 2.89 18.95
N ASP A 48 5.70 3.71 19.26
CA ASP A 48 5.55 5.12 19.57
C ASP A 48 5.79 5.97 18.31
N ILE A 49 4.76 6.69 17.87
CA ILE A 49 4.77 7.47 16.64
C ILE A 49 4.66 8.97 16.95
N LYS A 50 5.45 9.77 16.26
CA LYS A 50 5.53 11.24 16.36
C LYS A 50 5.19 11.89 15.03
N GLY A 51 4.08 11.48 14.44
CA GLY A 51 3.57 12.03 13.19
C GLY A 51 2.69 13.25 13.37
N GLU A 52 2.26 13.80 12.26
CA GLU A 52 1.27 14.88 12.21
C GLU A 52 -0.14 14.33 12.49
N PHE A 53 -0.48 13.18 11.89
CA PHE A 53 -1.80 12.55 11.97
C PHE A 53 -1.81 11.38 12.97
N ALA A 54 -0.70 10.66 13.13
CA ALA A 54 -0.52 9.59 14.11
C ALA A 54 0.46 10.04 15.21
N ARG A 55 -0.08 10.31 16.40
CA ARG A 55 0.74 10.69 17.56
C ARG A 55 0.34 9.88 18.77
N GLY A 56 1.31 9.19 19.37
CA GLY A 56 1.12 8.33 20.56
C GLY A 56 1.57 6.89 20.31
N THR A 57 1.14 6.00 21.20
CA THR A 57 1.51 4.59 21.19
C THR A 57 0.41 3.76 20.55
N PHE A 58 0.77 2.88 19.62
CA PHE A 58 -0.18 2.03 18.90
C PHE A 58 0.20 0.56 19.03
N VAL A 59 -0.82 -0.30 19.12
CA VAL A 59 -0.72 -1.75 18.97
C VAL A 59 -1.46 -2.13 17.70
N VAL A 60 -0.76 -2.66 16.73
CA VAL A 60 -1.23 -2.74 15.34
C VAL A 60 -1.58 -4.18 14.96
N PRO A 61 -2.81 -4.45 14.49
CA PRO A 61 -3.19 -5.77 14.01
C PRO A 61 -2.49 -6.10 12.68
N MET A 62 -2.02 -7.35 12.56
CA MET A 62 -1.40 -7.90 11.37
C MET A 62 -1.91 -9.34 11.15
N ALA A 63 -2.25 -9.70 9.94
CA ALA A 63 -2.75 -11.04 9.58
C ALA A 63 -1.78 -11.75 8.66
N THR A 64 -1.33 -12.95 9.05
CA THR A 64 -0.31 -13.70 8.28
C THR A 64 -0.32 -15.17 8.66
N GLU A 65 0.06 -16.03 7.73
CA GLU A 65 0.38 -17.45 7.96
C GLU A 65 1.89 -17.67 8.19
N GLU A 66 2.71 -16.62 8.01
CA GLU A 66 4.16 -16.68 8.17
C GLU A 66 4.54 -16.65 9.65
N GLY A 67 5.19 -17.70 10.13
CA GLY A 67 5.78 -17.72 11.47
C GLY A 67 6.92 -16.71 11.58
N THR A 68 7.14 -16.17 12.77
CA THR A 68 8.17 -15.17 13.11
C THR A 68 7.88 -13.73 12.69
N LEU A 69 6.99 -13.47 11.73
CA LEU A 69 6.75 -12.13 11.21
C LEU A 69 6.41 -11.13 12.33
N LEU A 70 5.39 -11.42 13.13
CA LEU A 70 4.95 -10.51 14.20
C LEU A 70 6.01 -10.32 15.29
N ALA A 71 6.76 -11.37 15.61
CA ALA A 71 7.87 -11.29 16.58
C ALA A 71 8.97 -10.37 16.05
N SER A 72 9.31 -10.48 14.77
CA SER A 72 10.29 -9.62 14.11
C SER A 72 9.84 -8.15 14.13
N TYR A 73 8.61 -7.87 13.73
CA TYR A 73 8.04 -6.52 13.73
C TYR A 73 7.99 -5.92 15.13
N SER A 74 7.55 -6.69 16.14
CA SER A 74 7.52 -6.25 17.53
C SER A 74 8.92 -5.97 18.10
N ARG A 75 9.95 -6.75 17.69
CA ARG A 75 11.35 -6.45 18.03
C ARG A 75 11.80 -5.11 17.44
N GLY A 76 11.45 -4.85 16.17
CA GLY A 76 11.75 -3.56 15.53
C GLY A 76 11.05 -2.39 16.23
N CYS A 77 9.77 -2.54 16.59
CA CYS A 77 9.04 -1.54 17.39
C CYS A 77 9.76 -1.25 18.73
N LYS A 78 10.21 -2.31 19.42
CA LYS A 78 10.96 -2.15 20.68
C LYS A 78 12.26 -1.38 20.47
N ILE A 79 13.03 -1.69 19.43
CA ILE A 79 14.27 -0.95 19.11
C ILE A 79 13.97 0.53 18.88
N MET A 80 12.97 0.84 18.06
CA MET A 80 12.61 2.21 17.74
C MET A 80 12.07 2.98 18.95
N ASN A 81 11.25 2.35 19.81
CA ASN A 81 10.74 3.00 21.02
C ASN A 81 11.87 3.36 22.00
N GLU A 82 12.82 2.46 22.20
CA GLU A 82 13.97 2.72 23.06
C GLU A 82 14.95 3.76 22.47
N CYS A 83 14.83 4.05 21.17
CA CYS A 83 15.48 5.13 20.45
C CYS A 83 14.57 6.35 20.27
N ASN A 84 13.66 6.62 21.21
CA ASN A 84 12.78 7.78 21.24
C ASN A 84 11.63 7.77 20.21
N GLY A 85 11.23 6.59 19.70
CA GLY A 85 10.10 6.44 18.79
C GLY A 85 10.41 6.85 17.33
N VAL A 86 9.39 6.77 16.48
CA VAL A 86 9.50 7.00 15.04
C VAL A 86 8.82 8.31 14.64
N GLU A 87 9.46 9.10 13.80
CA GLU A 87 8.88 10.26 13.14
C GLU A 87 8.33 9.87 11.78
N THR A 88 7.16 10.43 11.42
CA THR A 88 6.51 10.20 10.12
C THR A 88 6.11 11.51 9.47
N PHE A 89 6.15 11.53 8.12
CA PHE A 89 5.79 12.69 7.33
C PHE A 89 5.11 12.29 6.01
N ILE A 90 3.95 12.88 5.73
CA ILE A 90 3.22 12.70 4.46
C ILE A 90 3.53 13.89 3.57
N TYR A 91 4.22 13.65 2.43
CA TYR A 91 4.59 14.72 1.48
C TYR A 91 3.75 14.72 0.20
N GLY A 92 2.79 13.81 0.08
CA GLY A 92 1.86 13.76 -1.05
C GLY A 92 0.68 12.82 -0.78
N ASP A 93 -0.48 13.17 -1.36
CA ASP A 93 -1.70 12.37 -1.28
C ASP A 93 -2.56 12.66 -2.51
N TYR A 94 -2.55 11.76 -3.48
CA TYR A 94 -3.33 11.88 -4.71
C TYR A 94 -3.46 10.56 -5.45
N PHE A 95 -4.49 10.42 -6.24
CA PHE A 95 -4.67 9.30 -7.15
C PHE A 95 -4.47 9.73 -8.61
N LEU A 96 -3.90 8.85 -9.43
CA LEU A 96 -3.71 9.11 -10.86
C LEU A 96 -4.64 8.23 -11.68
N ARG A 97 -5.26 8.81 -12.70
CA ARG A 97 -6.01 8.12 -13.75
C ARG A 97 -5.87 8.86 -15.08
N ALA A 98 -6.09 8.16 -16.17
CA ALA A 98 -6.00 8.75 -17.49
C ALA A 98 -7.06 8.20 -18.43
N GLY A 99 -7.39 9.00 -19.45
CA GLY A 99 -8.07 8.57 -20.68
C GLY A 99 -7.11 8.69 -21.87
N GLN A 100 -7.20 7.77 -22.81
CA GLN A 100 -6.46 7.79 -24.07
C GLN A 100 -7.41 8.05 -25.24
N PHE A 101 -7.01 8.94 -26.13
CA PHE A 101 -7.77 9.33 -27.32
C PHE A 101 -6.93 9.13 -28.56
N MET A 102 -7.39 8.29 -29.47
CA MET A 102 -6.72 8.00 -30.72
C MET A 102 -7.39 8.80 -31.85
N VAL A 103 -6.58 9.51 -32.64
CA VAL A 103 -7.00 10.32 -33.77
C VAL A 103 -6.38 9.83 -35.08
N ASN A 104 -6.81 10.38 -36.25
CA ASN A 104 -6.37 9.86 -37.53
C ASN A 104 -4.94 10.24 -37.91
N ASN A 105 -4.46 11.40 -37.49
CA ASN A 105 -3.18 11.94 -37.89
C ASN A 105 -2.67 12.98 -36.88
N LEU A 106 -1.42 13.43 -37.05
CA LEU A 106 -0.79 14.37 -36.14
C LEU A 106 -1.46 15.77 -36.14
N SER A 107 -2.07 16.20 -37.26
CA SER A 107 -2.82 17.47 -37.32
C SER A 107 -4.04 17.40 -36.40
N ASP A 108 -4.76 16.30 -36.41
CA ASP A 108 -5.93 16.10 -35.53
C ASP A 108 -5.47 15.96 -34.05
N ALA A 109 -4.31 15.33 -33.80
CA ALA A 109 -3.74 15.28 -32.46
C ALA A 109 -3.43 16.69 -31.91
N LYS A 110 -2.84 17.56 -32.72
CA LYS A 110 -2.58 18.97 -32.34
C LYS A 110 -3.87 19.74 -32.07
N LYS A 111 -4.91 19.54 -32.89
CA LYS A 111 -6.21 20.21 -32.68
C LYS A 111 -6.86 19.75 -31.38
N LEU A 112 -6.90 18.42 -31.13
CA LEU A 112 -7.48 17.89 -29.90
C LEU A 112 -6.71 18.34 -28.67
N PHE A 113 -5.39 18.33 -28.72
CA PHE A 113 -4.56 18.83 -27.64
C PHE A 113 -4.84 20.31 -27.33
N ALA A 114 -4.87 21.16 -28.36
CA ALA A 114 -5.18 22.59 -28.22
C ALA A 114 -6.57 22.80 -27.61
N TRP A 115 -7.57 22.06 -28.11
CA TRP A 115 -8.93 22.12 -27.59
C TRP A 115 -8.99 21.71 -26.10
N CYS A 116 -8.32 20.62 -25.71
CA CYS A 116 -8.27 20.20 -24.31
C CYS A 116 -7.65 21.25 -23.42
N LYS A 117 -6.58 21.92 -23.89
CA LYS A 117 -5.94 23.01 -23.15
C LYS A 117 -6.84 24.25 -23.00
N GLU A 118 -7.59 24.58 -24.02
CA GLU A 118 -8.51 25.72 -24.02
C GLU A 118 -9.72 25.49 -23.09
N HIS A 119 -10.17 24.22 -22.96
CA HIS A 119 -11.35 23.84 -22.18
C HIS A 119 -11.01 23.10 -20.88
N GLU A 120 -9.82 23.32 -20.33
CA GLU A 120 -9.34 22.63 -19.13
C GLU A 120 -10.22 22.89 -17.91
N GLU A 121 -10.72 24.14 -17.76
CA GLU A 121 -11.61 24.53 -16.66
C GLU A 121 -12.99 23.84 -16.77
N GLU A 122 -13.55 23.71 -17.96
CA GLU A 122 -14.82 23.03 -18.17
C GLU A 122 -14.69 21.51 -17.97
N ILE A 123 -13.57 20.93 -18.39
CA ILE A 123 -13.24 19.51 -18.12
C ILE A 123 -13.16 19.28 -16.61
N GLU A 124 -12.38 20.08 -15.90
CA GLU A 124 -12.25 20.01 -14.44
C GLU A 124 -13.62 20.12 -13.75
N LYS A 125 -14.42 21.12 -14.14
CA LYS A 125 -15.76 21.34 -13.61
C LYS A 125 -16.66 20.13 -13.80
N SER A 126 -16.67 19.53 -15.00
CA SER A 126 -17.50 18.37 -15.30
C SER A 126 -17.16 17.17 -14.42
N ILE A 127 -15.87 17.00 -14.10
CA ILE A 127 -15.40 15.91 -13.22
C ILE A 127 -15.78 16.20 -11.77
N ASN A 128 -15.49 17.39 -11.27
CA ASN A 128 -15.78 17.79 -9.88
C ASN A 128 -17.29 17.76 -9.57
N GLU A 129 -18.15 18.02 -10.54
CA GLU A 129 -19.61 17.93 -10.40
C GLU A 129 -20.15 16.49 -10.44
N SER A 130 -19.36 15.55 -10.95
CA SER A 130 -19.77 14.14 -11.08
C SER A 130 -19.77 13.36 -9.76
N ASP A 131 -18.96 13.79 -8.80
CA ASP A 131 -18.85 13.16 -7.48
C ASP A 131 -18.32 14.16 -6.44
N ARG A 132 -19.07 14.33 -5.34
CA ARG A 132 -18.76 15.29 -4.27
C ARG A 132 -17.45 15.02 -3.51
N PHE A 133 -16.88 13.83 -3.63
CA PHE A 133 -15.66 13.42 -2.93
C PHE A 133 -14.41 13.43 -3.84
N ILE A 134 -14.60 13.71 -5.13
CA ILE A 134 -13.50 13.85 -6.09
C ILE A 134 -13.18 15.33 -6.25
N LYS A 135 -11.89 15.65 -6.21
CA LYS A 135 -11.39 16.95 -6.59
C LYS A 135 -10.22 16.80 -7.55
N VAL A 136 -10.31 17.43 -8.71
CA VAL A 136 -9.20 17.53 -9.65
C VAL A 136 -8.13 18.46 -9.06
N ILE A 137 -6.89 17.97 -8.99
CA ILE A 137 -5.72 18.74 -8.56
C ILE A 137 -4.97 19.28 -9.77
N GLU A 138 -4.86 18.45 -10.83
CA GLU A 138 -4.07 18.77 -12.01
C GLU A 138 -4.54 17.89 -13.19
N ILE A 139 -4.51 18.46 -14.40
CA ILE A 139 -4.71 17.76 -15.66
C ILE A 139 -3.39 17.76 -16.44
N GLY A 140 -2.86 16.56 -16.72
CA GLY A 140 -1.63 16.38 -17.47
C GLY A 140 -1.89 15.81 -18.87
N TYR A 141 -0.93 15.98 -19.77
CA TYR A 141 -1.04 15.54 -21.16
C TYR A 141 0.23 14.89 -21.65
N ASP A 142 0.08 13.74 -22.30
CA ASP A 142 1.13 13.05 -23.05
C ASP A 142 0.66 12.77 -24.48
N ILE A 143 1.56 12.82 -25.45
CA ILE A 143 1.27 12.50 -26.85
C ILE A 143 2.24 11.45 -27.33
N ILE A 144 1.69 10.34 -27.86
CA ILE A 144 2.44 9.25 -28.45
C ILE A 144 1.91 9.02 -29.89
N GLY A 145 2.61 9.58 -30.88
CA GLY A 145 2.17 9.51 -32.28
C GLY A 145 0.82 10.20 -32.50
N THR A 146 -0.23 9.44 -32.77
CA THR A 146 -1.61 9.89 -32.94
C THR A 146 -2.49 9.60 -31.73
N SER A 147 -1.91 9.28 -30.59
CA SER A 147 -2.62 9.07 -29.33
C SER A 147 -2.33 10.20 -28.35
N ILE A 148 -3.39 10.76 -27.78
CA ILE A 148 -3.32 11.75 -26.69
C ILE A 148 -3.76 11.04 -25.41
N ILE A 149 -2.95 11.16 -24.36
CA ILE A 149 -3.26 10.69 -23.01
C ILE A 149 -3.55 11.92 -22.18
N VAL A 150 -4.76 11.99 -21.63
CA VAL A 150 -5.16 13.04 -20.68
C VAL A 150 -5.19 12.44 -19.29
N SER A 151 -4.30 12.88 -18.44
CA SER A 151 -4.09 12.35 -17.09
C SER A 151 -4.73 13.24 -16.06
N LEU A 152 -5.41 12.64 -15.10
CA LEU A 152 -6.01 13.30 -13.95
C LEU A 152 -5.19 13.00 -12.70
N LYS A 153 -4.84 14.04 -11.95
CA LYS A 153 -4.37 13.94 -10.58
C LYS A 153 -5.52 14.36 -9.66
N LEU A 154 -5.96 13.45 -8.80
CA LEU A 154 -7.21 13.55 -8.07
C LEU A 154 -6.97 13.43 -6.56
N ASP A 155 -7.65 14.28 -5.77
CA ASP A 155 -7.90 14.02 -4.36
C ASP A 155 -9.14 13.12 -4.25
N THR A 156 -9.01 12.01 -3.53
CA THR A 156 -10.08 11.02 -3.28
C THR A 156 -10.44 10.91 -1.80
N GLY A 157 -9.93 11.82 -0.96
CA GLY A 157 -10.18 11.87 0.48
C GLY A 157 -9.69 10.62 1.21
N ASP A 158 -10.56 10.06 2.04
CA ASP A 158 -10.26 8.88 2.85
C ASP A 158 -10.55 7.54 2.17
N ALA A 159 -11.10 7.55 0.97
CA ALA A 159 -11.23 6.36 0.15
C ALA A 159 -9.89 6.00 -0.49
N MET A 160 -9.68 4.71 -0.78
CA MET A 160 -8.53 4.25 -1.55
C MET A 160 -8.46 4.95 -2.91
N GLY A 161 -9.62 5.17 -3.57
CA GLY A 161 -9.78 6.05 -4.72
C GLY A 161 -9.88 5.37 -6.09
N SER A 162 -9.61 4.07 -6.22
CA SER A 162 -9.56 3.39 -7.54
C SER A 162 -10.86 3.51 -8.33
N ASN A 163 -12.00 3.13 -7.75
CA ASN A 163 -13.29 3.18 -8.45
C ASN A 163 -13.74 4.62 -8.72
N MET A 164 -13.52 5.53 -7.76
CA MET A 164 -13.84 6.94 -7.91
C MET A 164 -13.04 7.58 -9.04
N SER A 165 -11.74 7.32 -9.08
CA SER A 165 -10.86 7.84 -10.13
C SER A 165 -11.17 7.24 -11.51
N SER A 166 -11.63 5.98 -11.57
CA SER A 166 -12.10 5.36 -12.82
C SER A 166 -13.35 6.08 -13.35
N LYS A 167 -14.32 6.35 -12.47
CA LYS A 167 -15.51 7.15 -12.83
C LYS A 167 -15.13 8.56 -13.32
N ALA A 168 -14.16 9.21 -12.68
CA ALA A 168 -13.65 10.50 -13.14
C ALA A 168 -13.04 10.43 -14.54
N ALA A 169 -12.29 9.35 -14.84
CA ALA A 169 -11.75 9.14 -16.18
C ALA A 169 -12.82 8.86 -17.24
N ASP A 170 -13.90 8.16 -16.87
CA ASP A 170 -15.05 7.96 -17.77
C ASP A 170 -15.74 9.30 -18.08
N VAL A 171 -15.96 10.14 -17.08
CA VAL A 171 -16.53 11.49 -17.25
C VAL A 171 -15.62 12.35 -18.14
N LEU A 172 -14.31 12.34 -17.89
CA LEU A 172 -13.31 13.00 -18.73
C LEU A 172 -13.45 12.54 -20.21
N ALA A 173 -13.45 11.23 -20.42
CA ALA A 173 -13.49 10.66 -21.76
C ALA A 173 -14.78 11.01 -22.48
N ASP A 174 -15.90 10.88 -21.81
CA ASP A 174 -17.21 11.25 -22.34
C ASP A 174 -17.30 12.73 -22.72
N TYR A 175 -16.79 13.61 -21.85
CA TYR A 175 -16.80 15.05 -22.11
C TYR A 175 -15.96 15.40 -23.34
N ILE A 176 -14.73 14.95 -23.40
CA ILE A 176 -13.83 15.21 -24.52
C ILE A 176 -14.40 14.61 -25.83
N TYR A 177 -14.87 13.36 -25.79
CA TYR A 177 -15.44 12.71 -26.97
C TYR A 177 -16.67 13.41 -27.50
N LYS A 178 -17.60 13.83 -26.64
CA LYS A 178 -18.83 14.55 -27.06
C LYS A 178 -18.56 15.81 -27.85
N HIS A 179 -17.50 16.54 -27.51
CA HIS A 179 -17.14 17.81 -28.14
C HIS A 179 -16.19 17.65 -29.34
N ASN A 180 -15.60 16.47 -29.56
CA ASN A 180 -14.57 16.25 -30.57
C ASN A 180 -14.79 14.95 -31.37
N LYS A 181 -16.04 14.57 -31.62
CA LYS A 181 -16.39 13.30 -32.32
C LYS A 181 -15.71 13.14 -33.67
N ASP A 182 -15.58 14.25 -34.41
CA ASP A 182 -15.01 14.25 -35.76
C ASP A 182 -13.47 14.04 -35.76
N LEU A 183 -12.81 14.32 -34.65
CA LEU A 183 -11.37 14.15 -34.51
C LEU A 183 -11.01 12.77 -33.93
N ILE A 184 -11.84 12.23 -33.02
CA ILE A 184 -11.52 11.05 -32.22
C ILE A 184 -12.02 9.80 -32.93
N LYS A 185 -11.07 8.93 -33.31
CA LYS A 185 -11.35 7.63 -33.90
C LYS A 185 -11.75 6.58 -32.86
N GLN A 186 -11.10 6.62 -31.72
CA GLN A 186 -11.32 5.71 -30.58
C GLN A 186 -10.84 6.35 -29.30
N HIS A 187 -11.46 6.02 -28.17
CA HIS A 187 -10.98 6.38 -26.85
C HIS A 187 -11.03 5.18 -25.91
N ILE A 188 -10.20 5.20 -24.89
CA ILE A 188 -10.12 4.21 -23.81
C ILE A 188 -10.06 4.96 -22.49
N ALA A 189 -10.99 4.64 -21.58
CA ALA A 189 -10.96 5.14 -20.22
C ALA A 189 -11.58 4.08 -19.28
N PRO A 190 -11.01 3.90 -18.07
CA PRO A 190 -9.71 4.40 -17.67
C PRO A 190 -8.56 3.70 -18.40
N TRP A 191 -7.45 4.42 -18.63
CA TRP A 191 -6.24 3.81 -19.19
C TRP A 191 -5.67 2.78 -18.21
N PRO A 192 -5.17 1.59 -18.69
CA PRO A 192 -4.87 0.44 -17.84
C PRO A 192 -3.52 0.56 -17.11
N GLU A 193 -3.39 1.52 -16.21
CA GLU A 193 -2.22 1.75 -15.36
C GLU A 193 -2.37 1.22 -13.92
N ASP A 194 -3.49 0.59 -13.62
CA ASP A 194 -3.85 0.16 -12.28
C ASP A 194 -3.15 -1.15 -11.87
N LYS A 195 -2.84 -1.27 -10.57
CA LYS A 195 -2.20 -2.47 -9.99
C LYS A 195 -0.85 -2.84 -10.64
N LYS A 196 -0.16 -1.82 -11.16
CA LYS A 196 1.19 -1.89 -11.75
C LYS A 196 2.03 -0.77 -11.20
N TYR A 197 3.24 -1.10 -10.75
CA TYR A 197 4.18 -0.06 -10.35
C TYR A 197 4.79 0.57 -11.61
N ILE A 198 4.52 1.85 -11.80
CA ILE A 198 5.11 2.68 -12.85
C ILE A 198 5.81 3.84 -12.13
N PRO A 199 7.17 3.91 -12.14
CA PRO A 199 7.92 4.87 -11.34
C PRO A 199 7.52 6.33 -11.54
N SER A 200 7.19 6.74 -12.76
CA SER A 200 6.75 8.11 -13.08
C SER A 200 5.28 8.39 -12.76
N ARG A 201 4.50 7.36 -12.39
CA ARG A 201 3.05 7.46 -12.16
C ARG A 201 2.65 6.91 -10.79
N GLN A 202 3.44 7.26 -9.79
CA GLN A 202 3.18 6.91 -8.39
C GLN A 202 1.89 7.59 -7.91
N LYS A 203 1.04 6.85 -7.19
CA LYS A 203 -0.26 7.27 -6.69
C LYS A 203 -0.50 6.80 -5.27
N GLY A 204 -1.48 7.37 -4.60
CA GLY A 204 -1.75 7.14 -3.18
C GLY A 204 -0.97 8.11 -2.29
N LYS A 205 -0.83 7.75 -1.04
CA LYS A 205 -0.09 8.55 -0.06
C LYS A 205 1.40 8.32 -0.18
N LYS A 206 2.16 9.41 -0.13
CA LYS A 206 3.63 9.42 -0.14
C LYS A 206 4.11 9.70 1.26
N VAL A 207 4.73 8.71 1.89
CA VAL A 207 5.02 8.76 3.33
C VAL A 207 6.47 8.40 3.58
N VAL A 208 7.11 9.16 4.48
CA VAL A 208 8.42 8.83 5.04
C VAL A 208 8.25 8.52 6.52
N ALA A 209 8.92 7.47 6.98
CA ALA A 209 9.15 7.21 8.40
C ALA A 209 10.65 7.20 8.67
N ARG A 210 11.09 7.73 9.81
CA ARG A 210 12.50 7.73 10.22
C ARG A 210 12.67 7.50 11.71
N VAL A 211 13.82 6.94 12.08
CA VAL A 211 14.26 6.80 13.46
C VAL A 211 15.76 7.06 13.55
N VAL A 212 16.22 7.59 14.65
CA VAL A 212 17.65 7.73 14.98
C VAL A 212 18.02 6.59 15.92
N LEU A 213 18.71 5.58 15.40
CA LEU A 213 19.14 4.42 16.18
C LEU A 213 20.38 4.75 17.02
N GLU A 214 20.34 4.37 18.29
CA GLU A 214 21.46 4.51 19.22
C GLU A 214 22.29 3.22 19.27
N ARG A 215 23.61 3.36 19.26
CA ARG A 215 24.57 2.26 19.28
C ARG A 215 24.32 1.25 20.40
N GLU A 216 24.15 1.76 21.62
CA GLU A 216 23.95 0.90 22.79
C GLU A 216 22.65 0.09 22.69
N THR A 217 21.56 0.76 22.30
CA THR A 217 20.24 0.14 22.14
C THR A 217 20.27 -0.94 21.06
N LEU A 218 20.84 -0.66 19.88
CA LEU A 218 20.91 -1.63 18.81
C LEU A 218 21.76 -2.84 19.18
N THR A 219 22.94 -2.61 19.76
CA THR A 219 23.84 -3.70 20.20
C THR A 219 23.17 -4.58 21.26
N ARG A 220 22.49 -3.98 22.23
CA ARG A 220 21.83 -4.71 23.31
C ARG A 220 20.64 -5.54 22.86
N ILE A 221 19.80 -5.00 21.96
CA ILE A 221 18.56 -5.68 21.54
C ILE A 221 18.80 -6.61 20.35
N ALA A 222 19.55 -6.15 19.34
CA ALA A 222 19.73 -6.84 18.08
C ALA A 222 21.09 -7.52 17.93
N ARG A 223 22.06 -7.29 18.84
CA ARG A 223 23.44 -7.83 18.76
C ARG A 223 24.18 -7.44 17.47
N VAL A 224 23.86 -6.27 16.92
CA VAL A 224 24.38 -5.73 15.67
C VAL A 224 24.98 -4.36 15.93
N SER A 225 26.11 -4.02 15.32
CA SER A 225 26.64 -2.67 15.37
C SER A 225 25.97 -1.76 14.34
N LEU A 226 26.03 -0.44 14.53
CA LEU A 226 25.50 0.54 13.58
C LEU A 226 26.17 0.39 12.20
N GLU A 227 27.49 0.12 12.19
CA GLU A 227 28.27 -0.06 10.96
C GLU A 227 27.84 -1.31 10.18
N MET A 228 27.56 -2.41 10.88
CA MET A 228 27.06 -3.62 10.23
C MET A 228 25.70 -3.38 9.57
N LEU A 229 24.79 -2.68 10.27
CA LEU A 229 23.49 -2.36 9.76
C LEU A 229 23.57 -1.41 8.55
N ASP A 230 24.34 -0.33 8.65
CA ASP A 230 24.53 0.64 7.58
C ASP A 230 25.14 -0.02 6.32
N ASN A 231 26.21 -0.79 6.50
CA ASN A 231 26.83 -1.53 5.41
C ASN A 231 25.87 -2.52 4.74
N PHE A 232 25.05 -3.20 5.52
CA PHE A 232 24.06 -4.14 5.00
C PHE A 232 23.01 -3.40 4.15
N ILE A 233 22.40 -2.33 4.67
CA ILE A 233 21.39 -1.54 3.94
C ILE A 233 21.97 -1.02 2.63
N ASN A 234 23.16 -0.42 2.64
CA ASN A 234 23.79 0.15 1.45
C ASN A 234 24.20 -0.92 0.44
N SER A 235 24.74 -2.05 0.89
CA SER A 235 25.10 -3.18 0.02
C SER A 235 23.89 -3.79 -0.64
N TYR A 236 22.80 -3.96 0.11
CA TYR A 236 21.55 -4.54 -0.41
C TYR A 236 20.90 -3.63 -1.45
N LYS A 237 20.84 -2.32 -1.19
CA LYS A 237 20.37 -1.33 -2.18
C LYS A 237 21.17 -1.41 -3.48
N ASN A 238 22.49 -1.45 -3.38
CA ASN A 238 23.38 -1.52 -4.55
C ASN A 238 23.16 -2.83 -5.34
N LEU A 239 22.95 -3.94 -4.66
CA LEU A 239 22.66 -5.23 -5.30
C LEU A 239 21.33 -5.19 -6.07
N ILE A 240 20.26 -4.66 -5.47
CA ILE A 240 18.95 -4.52 -6.13
C ILE A 240 19.09 -3.58 -7.34
N ALA A 241 19.74 -2.44 -7.18
CA ALA A 241 19.93 -1.47 -8.25
C ALA A 241 20.75 -2.04 -9.42
N LEU A 242 21.79 -2.84 -9.13
CA LEU A 242 22.59 -3.54 -10.15
C LEU A 242 21.72 -4.44 -11.03
N HIS A 243 20.70 -5.06 -10.47
CA HIS A 243 19.77 -5.95 -11.17
C HIS A 243 18.51 -5.22 -11.72
N GLY A 244 18.48 -3.90 -11.70
CA GLY A 244 17.39 -3.10 -12.26
C GLY A 244 16.11 -3.07 -11.40
N GLY A 245 16.22 -3.41 -10.12
CA GLY A 245 15.09 -3.35 -9.18
C GLY A 245 14.81 -1.93 -8.71
N TYR A 246 13.54 -1.62 -8.50
CA TYR A 246 13.06 -0.33 -7.97
C TYR A 246 12.69 -0.39 -6.49
N SER A 247 12.50 -1.58 -5.94
CA SER A 247 12.12 -1.82 -4.55
C SER A 247 13.39 -1.98 -3.70
N LEU A 248 13.93 -0.86 -3.21
CA LEU A 248 15.20 -0.81 -2.48
C LEU A 248 14.97 -1.08 -0.98
N ASN A 249 14.44 -2.25 -0.68
CA ASN A 249 14.10 -2.71 0.67
C ASN A 249 14.25 -4.24 0.77
N VAL A 250 14.19 -4.78 1.97
CA VAL A 250 14.42 -6.20 2.21
C VAL A 250 13.13 -7.02 2.09
N HIS A 251 12.05 -6.60 2.80
CA HIS A 251 10.83 -7.42 2.88
C HIS A 251 9.55 -6.61 3.13
N VAL A 252 9.48 -5.37 2.68
CA VAL A 252 8.30 -4.52 2.83
C VAL A 252 7.02 -5.22 2.39
N ALA A 253 7.09 -6.07 1.35
CA ALA A 253 5.94 -6.83 0.85
C ALA A 253 5.30 -7.73 1.92
N ASN A 254 6.08 -8.37 2.79
CA ASN A 254 5.57 -9.25 3.86
C ASN A 254 4.71 -8.46 4.86
N GLY A 255 5.22 -7.33 5.36
CA GLY A 255 4.47 -6.49 6.27
C GLY A 255 3.29 -5.79 5.62
N MET A 256 3.45 -5.37 4.37
CA MET A 256 2.36 -4.77 3.60
C MET A 256 1.21 -5.77 3.42
N ALA A 257 1.51 -7.02 3.08
CA ALA A 257 0.52 -8.09 2.95
C ALA A 257 -0.20 -8.32 4.28
N ALA A 258 0.54 -8.44 5.39
CA ALA A 258 -0.04 -8.68 6.71
C ALA A 258 -0.93 -7.53 7.19
N LEU A 259 -0.53 -6.27 6.92
CA LEU A 259 -1.33 -5.09 7.25
C LEU A 259 -2.57 -4.99 6.35
N PHE A 260 -2.44 -5.21 5.04
CA PHE A 260 -3.56 -5.15 4.10
C PHE A 260 -4.63 -6.18 4.41
N GLN A 261 -4.22 -7.41 4.71
CA GLN A 261 -5.13 -8.48 5.11
C GLN A 261 -5.83 -8.16 6.44
N ALA A 262 -5.12 -7.60 7.42
CA ALA A 262 -5.70 -7.27 8.72
C ALA A 262 -6.66 -6.08 8.67
N LEU A 263 -6.47 -5.13 7.75
CA LEU A 263 -7.13 -3.82 7.74
C LEU A 263 -8.11 -3.64 6.56
N GLY A 264 -8.43 -4.73 5.85
CA GLY A 264 -9.42 -4.73 4.76
C GLY A 264 -9.02 -3.87 3.56
N GLN A 265 -7.71 -3.78 3.27
CA GLN A 265 -7.20 -3.07 2.10
C GLN A 265 -7.22 -3.98 0.86
N ASP A 266 -7.22 -3.38 -0.34
CA ASP A 266 -7.18 -4.15 -1.59
C ASP A 266 -5.79 -4.77 -1.80
N ILE A 267 -5.69 -6.08 -1.56
CA ILE A 267 -4.46 -6.88 -1.64
C ILE A 267 -3.78 -6.77 -3.01
N ALA A 268 -4.52 -6.53 -4.09
CA ALA A 268 -3.95 -6.39 -5.42
C ALA A 268 -3.00 -5.18 -5.57
N TYR A 269 -3.04 -4.22 -4.63
CA TYR A 269 -2.11 -3.09 -4.60
C TYR A 269 -0.82 -3.36 -3.85
N ILE A 270 -0.62 -4.52 -3.24
CA ILE A 270 0.64 -4.85 -2.54
C ILE A 270 1.83 -4.66 -3.48
N GLY A 271 1.72 -5.06 -4.75
CA GLY A 271 2.80 -4.90 -5.74
C GLY A 271 3.23 -3.44 -5.96
N GLU A 272 2.30 -2.47 -5.89
CA GLU A 272 2.63 -1.05 -5.95
C GLU A 272 3.08 -0.49 -4.58
N CYS A 273 2.37 -0.86 -3.51
CA CYS A 273 2.60 -0.30 -2.18
C CYS A 273 3.88 -0.79 -1.51
N SER A 274 4.41 -1.94 -1.92
CA SER A 274 5.67 -2.49 -1.41
C SER A 274 6.92 -1.93 -2.08
N GLN A 275 6.76 -1.09 -3.10
CA GLN A 275 7.89 -0.39 -3.72
C GLN A 275 8.36 0.71 -2.78
N ALA A 276 9.42 0.44 -2.06
CA ALA A 276 9.92 1.30 -1.00
C ALA A 276 11.43 1.49 -1.10
N ILE A 277 11.90 2.55 -0.48
CA ILE A 277 13.33 2.84 -0.37
C ILE A 277 13.67 2.91 1.11
N VAL A 278 14.55 2.03 1.56
CA VAL A 278 15.21 2.12 2.88
C VAL A 278 16.52 2.83 2.70
N ASP A 279 16.80 3.78 3.59
CA ASP A 279 18.05 4.53 3.57
C ASP A 279 18.65 4.64 4.97
N SER A 280 19.97 4.81 5.05
CA SER A 280 20.69 4.98 6.31
C SER A 280 21.76 6.05 6.17
N ASN A 281 21.96 6.84 7.23
CA ASN A 281 22.96 7.89 7.28
C ASN A 281 23.48 8.09 8.71
N PHE A 282 24.79 8.07 8.91
CA PHE A 282 25.38 8.38 10.19
C PHE A 282 25.23 9.87 10.52
N ILE A 283 24.61 10.16 11.68
CA ILE A 283 24.59 11.50 12.25
C ILE A 283 25.92 11.76 12.97
N ASP A 284 26.37 10.79 13.73
CA ASP A 284 27.66 10.75 14.40
C ASP A 284 28.06 9.28 14.70
N LYS A 285 29.19 9.08 15.40
CA LYS A 285 29.70 7.74 15.72
C LYS A 285 28.75 6.86 16.58
N ASN A 286 27.77 7.45 17.25
CA ASN A 286 26.84 6.75 18.14
C ASN A 286 25.40 6.70 17.60
N HIS A 287 25.09 7.44 16.54
CA HIS A 287 23.75 7.61 16.01
C HIS A 287 23.68 7.37 14.51
N LEU A 288 22.83 6.45 14.11
CA LEU A 288 22.50 6.13 12.72
C LEU A 288 21.03 6.46 12.47
N GLU A 289 20.76 7.40 11.57
CA GLU A 289 19.42 7.60 11.06
C GLU A 289 19.09 6.47 10.07
N VAL A 290 17.91 5.84 10.23
CA VAL A 290 17.34 4.91 9.27
C VAL A 290 15.98 5.40 8.89
N SER A 291 15.70 5.46 7.59
CA SER A 291 14.43 5.92 7.04
C SER A 291 13.84 4.92 6.03
N LEU A 292 12.52 4.98 5.90
CA LEU A 292 11.75 4.26 4.89
C LEU A 292 10.87 5.26 4.16
N THR A 293 10.95 5.27 2.83
CA THR A 293 10.04 6.03 1.97
C THR A 293 9.10 5.08 1.24
N LEU A 294 7.79 5.26 1.43
CA LEU A 294 6.73 4.64 0.64
C LEU A 294 6.21 5.66 -0.38
N PRO A 295 6.57 5.55 -1.65
CA PRO A 295 6.18 6.55 -2.65
C PRO A 295 4.76 6.34 -3.20
N SER A 296 4.12 5.20 -2.87
CA SER A 296 2.86 4.79 -3.48
C SER A 296 2.02 3.94 -2.51
N LEU A 297 1.59 4.51 -1.39
CA LEU A 297 0.75 3.81 -0.41
C LEU A 297 -0.73 4.04 -0.70
N ILE A 298 -1.37 3.07 -1.37
CA ILE A 298 -2.76 3.12 -1.83
C ILE A 298 -3.64 2.42 -0.80
N ILE A 299 -4.23 3.20 0.09
CA ILE A 299 -5.06 2.73 1.22
C ILE A 299 -6.25 3.63 1.46
N GLY A 300 -7.26 3.11 2.14
CA GLY A 300 -8.42 3.86 2.56
C GLY A 300 -8.95 3.43 3.93
N THR A 301 -9.74 4.29 4.55
CA THR A 301 -10.41 4.04 5.84
C THR A 301 -11.93 4.07 5.71
N VAL A 302 -12.42 4.29 4.50
CA VAL A 302 -13.84 4.24 4.12
C VAL A 302 -14.01 3.46 2.80
N GLY A 303 -15.14 2.78 2.67
CA GLY A 303 -15.53 2.04 1.47
C GLY A 303 -14.84 0.68 1.32
N ALA A 304 -15.17 -0.04 0.26
CA ALA A 304 -14.66 -1.37 -0.07
C ALA A 304 -14.70 -2.36 1.13
N GLY A 305 -13.63 -3.11 1.34
CA GLY A 305 -13.52 -4.11 2.42
C GLY A 305 -13.54 -3.55 3.84
N THR A 306 -13.22 -2.24 4.04
CA THR A 306 -13.13 -1.64 5.37
C THR A 306 -14.42 -1.70 6.19
N GLY A 307 -15.57 -1.84 5.52
CA GLY A 307 -16.88 -1.96 6.15
C GLY A 307 -17.21 -3.34 6.70
N LEU A 308 -16.49 -4.39 6.32
CA LEU A 308 -16.71 -5.73 6.86
C LEU A 308 -16.41 -5.79 8.36
N PRO A 309 -17.18 -6.55 9.16
CA PRO A 309 -17.13 -6.51 10.62
C PRO A 309 -15.72 -6.67 11.21
N ALA A 310 -14.94 -7.63 10.70
CA ALA A 310 -13.58 -7.87 11.18
C ALA A 310 -12.67 -6.66 10.92
N PHE A 311 -12.67 -6.12 9.70
CA PHE A 311 -11.81 -5.00 9.31
C PHE A 311 -12.22 -3.67 9.95
N ARG A 312 -13.52 -3.46 10.12
CA ARG A 312 -14.02 -2.34 10.92
C ARG A 312 -13.48 -2.41 12.35
N THR A 313 -13.44 -3.61 12.94
CA THR A 313 -12.91 -3.81 14.29
C THR A 313 -11.41 -3.55 14.34
N THR A 314 -10.62 -4.14 13.45
CA THR A 314 -9.16 -3.97 13.44
C THR A 314 -8.73 -2.53 13.14
N LEU A 315 -9.41 -1.82 12.23
CA LEU A 315 -9.21 -0.39 12.01
C LEU A 315 -9.57 0.44 13.24
N SER A 316 -10.63 0.05 13.97
CA SER A 316 -11.04 0.74 15.21
C SER A 316 -10.05 0.53 16.35
N MET A 317 -9.33 -0.61 16.41
CA MET A 317 -8.28 -0.86 17.41
C MET A 317 -7.16 0.18 17.37
N ILE A 318 -6.87 0.73 16.19
CA ILE A 318 -5.87 1.78 15.99
C ILE A 318 -6.49 3.16 15.73
N ASP A 319 -7.80 3.31 16.01
CA ASP A 319 -8.59 4.51 15.74
C ASP A 319 -8.42 5.03 14.30
N CYS A 320 -8.53 4.12 13.31
CA CYS A 320 -8.39 4.43 11.87
C CYS A 320 -9.62 4.06 11.04
N TYR A 321 -10.76 3.75 11.66
CA TYR A 321 -11.99 3.50 10.91
C TYR A 321 -12.75 4.80 10.63
N GLY A 322 -13.17 5.03 9.38
CA GLY A 322 -14.03 6.13 8.99
C GLY A 322 -13.31 7.35 8.42
N THR A 323 -14.05 8.44 8.28
CA THR A 323 -13.58 9.68 7.64
C THR A 323 -12.52 10.41 8.48
N GLY A 324 -11.57 11.07 7.83
CA GLY A 324 -10.47 11.84 8.44
C GLY A 324 -9.34 10.97 8.98
N LYS A 325 -9.29 9.68 8.63
CA LYS A 325 -8.37 8.71 9.25
C LYS A 325 -7.33 8.13 8.31
N SER A 326 -7.44 8.30 7.01
CA SER A 326 -6.56 7.65 6.04
C SER A 326 -5.09 8.09 6.16
N LYS A 327 -4.84 9.35 6.48
CA LYS A 327 -3.49 9.87 6.72
C LYS A 327 -2.89 9.29 8.00
N LYS A 328 -3.68 9.18 9.07
CA LYS A 328 -3.27 8.52 10.32
C LYS A 328 -2.90 7.07 10.07
N LEU A 329 -3.72 6.34 9.31
CA LEU A 329 -3.44 4.96 8.94
C LEU A 329 -2.14 4.85 8.14
N ALA A 330 -1.89 5.75 7.20
CA ALA A 330 -0.68 5.77 6.40
C ALA A 330 0.59 5.93 7.24
N GLU A 331 0.58 6.84 8.21
CA GLU A 331 1.70 7.04 9.12
C GLU A 331 1.94 5.81 10.01
N ILE A 332 0.88 5.19 10.57
CA ILE A 332 0.98 3.98 11.39
C ILE A 332 1.56 2.83 10.57
N MET A 333 1.03 2.58 9.37
CA MET A 333 1.52 1.49 8.52
C MET A 333 2.98 1.68 8.14
N THR A 334 3.38 2.90 7.75
CA THR A 334 4.77 3.20 7.37
C THR A 334 5.73 2.99 8.54
N ALA A 335 5.34 3.41 9.75
CA ALA A 335 6.13 3.21 10.97
C ALA A 335 6.33 1.72 11.29
N VAL A 336 5.26 0.91 11.18
CA VAL A 336 5.32 -0.54 11.41
C VAL A 336 6.19 -1.22 10.35
N ILE A 337 6.09 -0.82 9.09
CA ILE A 337 6.93 -1.36 8.02
C ILE A 337 8.41 -1.05 8.27
N LEU A 338 8.75 0.17 8.70
CA LEU A 338 10.13 0.51 9.08
C LEU A 338 10.65 -0.37 10.22
N ALA A 339 9.82 -0.66 11.23
CA ALA A 339 10.18 -1.57 12.31
C ALA A 339 10.54 -2.97 11.79
N GLY A 340 9.74 -3.50 10.86
CA GLY A 340 10.00 -4.77 10.21
C GLY A 340 11.32 -4.77 9.42
N GLU A 341 11.57 -3.73 8.64
CA GLU A 341 12.81 -3.59 7.85
C GLU A 341 14.05 -3.57 8.76
N ILE A 342 14.07 -2.73 9.79
CA ILE A 342 15.18 -2.65 10.76
C ILE A 342 15.41 -4.03 11.40
N SER A 343 14.34 -4.67 11.86
CA SER A 343 14.45 -5.99 12.51
C SER A 343 14.98 -7.06 11.59
N CYS A 344 14.50 -7.10 10.34
CA CYS A 344 14.94 -8.07 9.34
C CYS A 344 16.41 -7.84 8.96
N CYS A 345 16.83 -6.61 8.67
CA CYS A 345 18.22 -6.26 8.41
C CYS A 345 19.13 -6.69 9.57
N CYS A 346 18.72 -6.46 10.82
CA CYS A 346 19.47 -6.91 12.00
C CYS A 346 19.57 -8.43 12.07
N ALA A 347 18.50 -9.18 11.78
CA ALA A 347 18.53 -10.64 11.77
C ALA A 347 19.49 -11.19 10.71
N GLN A 348 19.55 -10.58 9.55
CA GLN A 348 20.50 -10.93 8.50
C GLN A 348 21.95 -10.63 8.95
N CYS A 349 22.20 -9.45 9.51
CA CYS A 349 23.52 -9.07 10.01
C CYS A 349 24.02 -10.00 11.13
N ALA A 350 23.12 -10.43 12.02
CA ALA A 350 23.44 -11.35 13.12
C ALA A 350 23.50 -12.83 12.73
N MET A 351 23.23 -13.16 11.44
CA MET A 351 23.12 -14.55 10.94
C MET A 351 22.05 -15.38 11.68
N GLU A 352 20.99 -14.72 12.18
CA GLU A 352 19.93 -15.34 12.97
C GLU A 352 18.65 -15.60 12.17
N PHE A 353 18.59 -15.14 10.92
CA PHE A 353 17.37 -15.21 10.12
C PHE A 353 16.83 -16.63 9.97
N VAL A 354 17.66 -17.60 9.59
CA VAL A 354 17.26 -18.99 9.39
C VAL A 354 16.88 -19.67 10.72
N SER A 355 17.72 -19.52 11.74
CA SER A 355 17.48 -20.16 13.06
C SER A 355 16.20 -19.63 13.74
N ALA A 356 15.84 -18.36 13.54
CA ALA A 356 14.58 -17.81 14.03
C ALA A 356 13.36 -18.50 13.38
N HIS A 357 13.40 -18.75 12.06
CA HIS A 357 12.34 -19.44 11.34
C HIS A 357 12.22 -20.92 11.74
N GLU A 358 13.34 -21.58 12.04
CA GLU A 358 13.33 -22.96 12.54
C GLU A 358 12.75 -23.04 13.95
N THR A 359 13.11 -22.10 14.83
CA THR A 359 12.71 -22.13 16.25
C THR A 359 11.25 -21.71 16.48
N MET A 360 10.80 -20.63 15.81
CA MET A 360 9.46 -20.04 16.02
C MET A 360 8.48 -20.37 14.89
N GLY A 361 8.96 -20.78 13.72
CA GLY A 361 8.13 -21.14 12.58
C GLY A 361 7.66 -22.59 12.61
N LYS A 362 6.85 -22.99 11.60
CA LYS A 362 6.41 -24.38 11.40
C LYS A 362 7.45 -25.27 10.72
N ASN A 363 8.62 -24.76 10.39
CA ASN A 363 9.64 -25.47 9.61
C ASN A 363 10.55 -26.36 10.45
N ASP A 364 10.23 -26.58 11.73
CA ASP A 364 10.91 -27.56 12.55
C ASP A 364 10.38 -28.96 12.17
N PRO A 365 11.19 -29.79 11.50
CA PRO A 365 10.77 -31.14 11.09
C PRO A 365 10.38 -32.05 12.27
N LEU A 366 10.83 -31.73 13.49
CA LEU A 366 10.47 -32.46 14.71
C LEU A 366 9.09 -32.07 15.26
N LYS A 367 8.50 -30.95 14.82
CA LYS A 367 7.16 -30.51 15.20
C LYS A 367 6.07 -30.96 14.23
N ILE A 368 6.43 -31.40 13.03
CA ILE A 368 5.48 -31.86 12.00
C ILE A 368 4.96 -33.30 12.27
N THR A 369 5.58 -34.01 13.16
CA THR A 369 5.27 -35.44 13.46
C THR A 369 4.45 -35.64 14.73
N LYS A 370 3.70 -34.62 15.21
CA LYS A 370 2.78 -34.82 16.35
C LYS A 370 1.34 -34.42 16.01
#